data_132e50c95e82b7bb33aa5a2eb1c7cbf5
#
_entry.id   132e50c95e82b7bb33aa5a2eb1c7cbf5
#
_cell.length_a   1.000
_cell.length_b   1.000
_cell.length_c   1.000
_cell.angle_alpha   90.00
_cell.angle_beta   90.00
_cell.angle_gamma   90.00
#
_symmetry.space_group_name_H-M   'P 1'
#
loop_
_entity.id
_entity.type
_entity.pdbx_description
1 polymer ?
#
loop_
_entity_poly.entity_id
_entity_poly.type
_entity_poly.pdbx_seq_one_letter_code
_entity_poly.pdbx_strand_id
1 'polypeptide(L)'
;MIESTQVLHQLKVATNYSKLAMHKCGPRSFKSGQSAMCKVLYKFGDGKLSLKKLEERLGWDGHEVVRVAEKAQENGYVRFATSKKGKLSVALTDKGTMVVEKRLAAEDRAADEVLEGLTDKERECLLKLTGKVIDNCKAMGVDYRTIAVKGCRDRKPGHHHSHGCCRH
;
A
#
# COMPACT_ATOMS: atom_id res chain seq x y z
N MET A 1 29.36 17.60 14.15
CA MET A 1 27.93 17.99 14.20
C MET A 1 27.22 17.24 13.10
N ILE A 2 26.09 16.55 13.40
CA ILE A 2 25.34 15.80 12.38
C ILE A 2 24.44 16.80 11.65
N GLU A 3 24.52 16.84 10.32
CA GLU A 3 23.69 17.74 9.51
C GLU A 3 22.28 17.17 9.31
N SER A 4 21.26 18.02 9.44
CA SER A 4 19.85 17.63 9.27
C SER A 4 19.58 17.06 7.87
N THR A 5 20.24 17.57 6.84
CA THR A 5 20.17 17.08 5.45
C THR A 5 20.68 15.64 5.33
N GLN A 6 21.75 15.30 6.03
CA GLN A 6 22.30 13.94 6.07
C GLN A 6 21.31 12.95 6.71
N VAL A 7 20.66 13.35 7.82
CA VAL A 7 19.64 12.51 8.48
C VAL A 7 18.44 12.25 7.56
N LEU A 8 17.92 13.30 6.91
CA LEU A 8 16.81 13.13 5.97
C LEU A 8 17.20 12.29 4.75
N HIS A 9 18.42 12.44 4.25
CA HIS A 9 18.92 11.59 3.17
C HIS A 9 18.96 10.12 3.58
N GLN A 10 19.48 9.80 4.76
CA GLN A 10 19.53 8.43 5.27
C GLN A 10 18.13 7.85 5.48
N LEU A 11 17.18 8.62 6.02
CA LEU A 11 15.79 8.18 6.14
C LEU A 11 15.17 7.86 4.78
N LYS A 12 15.45 8.68 3.76
CA LYS A 12 14.98 8.43 2.39
C LYS A 12 15.59 7.14 1.82
N VAL A 13 16.88 6.95 1.99
CA VAL A 13 17.58 5.73 1.54
C VAL A 13 17.02 4.51 2.25
N ALA A 14 16.92 4.52 3.57
CA ALA A 14 16.35 3.43 4.36
C ALA A 14 14.91 3.10 3.95
N THR A 15 14.08 4.12 3.70
CA THR A 15 12.71 3.94 3.20
C THR A 15 12.68 3.27 1.82
N ASN A 16 13.58 3.62 0.92
CA ASN A 16 13.64 3.01 -0.41
C ASN A 16 14.09 1.55 -0.34
N TYR A 17 15.13 1.25 0.44
CA TYR A 17 15.59 -0.13 0.64
C TYR A 17 14.53 -1.00 1.31
N SER A 18 13.88 -0.52 2.37
CA SER A 18 12.80 -1.26 3.04
C SER A 18 11.62 -1.53 2.11
N LYS A 19 11.22 -0.57 1.25
CA LYS A 19 10.20 -0.79 0.22
C LYS A 19 10.61 -1.89 -0.76
N LEU A 20 11.86 -1.90 -1.22
CA LEU A 20 12.36 -2.93 -2.13
C LEU A 20 12.39 -4.31 -1.45
N ALA A 21 12.84 -4.40 -0.20
CA ALA A 21 12.84 -5.63 0.58
C ALA A 21 11.42 -6.17 0.76
N MET A 22 10.48 -5.33 1.21
CA MET A 22 9.06 -5.69 1.34
C MET A 22 8.42 -6.12 0.02
N HIS A 23 8.83 -5.52 -1.09
CA HIS A 23 8.33 -5.91 -2.41
C HIS A 23 8.91 -7.26 -2.87
N LYS A 24 10.17 -7.55 -2.53
CA LYS A 24 10.84 -8.82 -2.86
C LYS A 24 10.19 -10.01 -2.15
N CYS A 25 9.83 -9.83 -0.88
CA CYS A 25 9.28 -10.89 -0.03
C CYS A 25 7.77 -11.10 -0.21
N GLY A 26 7.05 -10.14 -0.81
CA GLY A 26 5.60 -10.23 -0.98
C GLY A 26 5.17 -11.15 -2.13
N PRO A 27 4.02 -11.85 -1.99
CA PRO A 27 3.47 -12.63 -3.09
C PRO A 27 3.16 -11.74 -4.30
N ARG A 28 3.52 -12.21 -5.51
CA ARG A 28 3.33 -11.47 -6.77
C ARG A 28 1.87 -11.45 -7.28
N SER A 29 0.95 -12.03 -6.51
CA SER A 29 -0.46 -12.24 -6.92
C SER A 29 -1.30 -10.97 -6.99
N PHE A 30 -0.93 -9.93 -6.25
CA PHE A 30 -1.68 -8.67 -6.27
C PHE A 30 -1.15 -7.70 -7.33
N LYS A 31 -2.02 -7.27 -8.24
CA LYS A 31 -1.72 -6.24 -9.24
C LYS A 31 -2.47 -4.94 -8.90
N SER A 32 -1.90 -3.79 -9.27
CA SER A 32 -2.58 -2.49 -9.40
C SER A 32 -3.58 -2.15 -8.26
N GLY A 33 -3.10 -1.96 -7.05
CA GLY A 33 -3.95 -1.49 -5.94
C GLY A 33 -4.74 -2.58 -5.20
N GLN A 34 -4.89 -3.78 -5.76
CA GLN A 34 -5.68 -4.87 -5.14
C GLN A 34 -5.20 -5.23 -3.74
N SER A 35 -3.88 -5.23 -3.53
CA SER A 35 -3.29 -5.46 -2.21
C SER A 35 -3.74 -4.45 -1.16
N ALA A 36 -3.73 -3.16 -1.53
CA ALA A 36 -4.16 -2.10 -0.62
C ALA A 36 -5.63 -2.24 -0.25
N MET A 37 -6.49 -2.48 -1.26
CA MET A 37 -7.92 -2.69 -1.05
C MET A 37 -8.20 -3.91 -0.15
N CYS A 38 -7.61 -5.06 -0.45
CA CYS A 38 -7.82 -6.28 0.33
C CYS A 38 -7.31 -6.13 1.78
N LYS A 39 -6.18 -5.45 1.99
CA LYS A 39 -5.68 -5.15 3.34
C LYS A 39 -6.61 -4.22 4.12
N VAL A 40 -7.17 -3.20 3.47
CA VAL A 40 -8.13 -2.28 4.12
C VAL A 40 -9.42 -3.04 4.49
N LEU A 41 -9.92 -3.88 3.61
CA LEU A 41 -11.07 -4.75 3.91
C LEU A 41 -10.80 -5.68 5.10
N TYR A 42 -9.63 -6.30 5.14
CA TYR A 42 -9.22 -7.21 6.20
C TYR A 42 -9.08 -6.51 7.55
N LYS A 43 -8.42 -5.32 7.57
CA LYS A 43 -8.12 -4.63 8.83
C LYS A 43 -9.28 -3.83 9.43
N PHE A 44 -10.19 -3.30 8.62
CA PHE A 44 -11.13 -2.28 9.07
C PHE A 44 -12.60 -2.61 8.85
N GLY A 45 -12.92 -3.74 8.26
CA GLY A 45 -14.28 -4.02 7.84
C GLY A 45 -14.80 -5.41 8.13
N ASP A 46 -14.10 -6.20 8.95
CA ASP A 46 -14.41 -7.62 9.10
C ASP A 46 -14.62 -8.30 7.73
N GLY A 47 -13.74 -7.96 6.80
CA GLY A 47 -13.77 -8.41 5.42
C GLY A 47 -14.76 -7.67 4.50
N LYS A 48 -15.53 -6.66 4.95
CA LYS A 48 -16.53 -5.97 4.15
C LYS A 48 -16.62 -4.48 4.45
N LEU A 49 -16.58 -3.63 3.40
CA LEU A 49 -16.76 -2.18 3.49
C LEU A 49 -17.64 -1.65 2.36
N SER A 50 -18.35 -0.54 2.61
CA SER A 50 -19.03 0.21 1.55
C SER A 50 -18.01 0.92 0.67
N LEU A 51 -18.37 1.22 -0.59
CA LEU A 51 -17.49 1.95 -1.51
C LEU A 51 -17.01 3.27 -0.90
N LYS A 52 -17.91 4.05 -0.30
CA LYS A 52 -17.56 5.32 0.35
C LYS A 52 -16.50 5.16 1.45
N LYS A 53 -16.60 4.14 2.29
CA LYS A 53 -15.58 3.86 3.33
C LYS A 53 -14.25 3.41 2.72
N LEU A 54 -14.27 2.71 1.58
CA LEU A 54 -13.06 2.37 0.85
C LEU A 54 -12.38 3.60 0.25
N GLU A 55 -13.16 4.53 -0.33
CA GLU A 55 -12.65 5.82 -0.81
C GLU A 55 -11.95 6.60 0.32
N GLU A 56 -12.63 6.73 1.46
CA GLU A 56 -12.10 7.44 2.63
C GLU A 56 -10.81 6.79 3.17
N ARG A 57 -10.76 5.45 3.22
CA ARG A 57 -9.61 4.72 3.78
C ARG A 57 -8.42 4.64 2.85
N LEU A 58 -8.68 4.52 1.55
CA LEU A 58 -7.64 4.40 0.53
C LEU A 58 -7.16 5.76 0.01
N GLY A 59 -7.95 6.82 0.19
CA GLY A 59 -7.71 8.13 -0.41
C GLY A 59 -7.86 8.11 -1.94
N TRP A 60 -8.64 7.16 -2.48
CA TRP A 60 -8.91 7.03 -3.91
C TRP A 60 -10.25 7.66 -4.25
N ASP A 61 -10.41 8.04 -5.51
CA ASP A 61 -11.74 8.43 -6.00
C ASP A 61 -12.62 7.20 -6.26
N GLY A 62 -13.94 7.42 -6.39
CA GLY A 62 -14.90 6.34 -6.56
C GLY A 62 -14.67 5.49 -7.80
N HIS A 63 -14.20 6.09 -8.89
CA HIS A 63 -13.88 5.37 -10.14
C HIS A 63 -12.71 4.42 -9.94
N GLU A 64 -11.66 4.87 -9.25
CA GLU A 64 -10.50 4.04 -8.95
C GLU A 64 -10.87 2.88 -8.02
N VAL A 65 -11.69 3.13 -7.00
CA VAL A 65 -12.18 2.08 -6.08
C VAL A 65 -12.96 1.01 -6.84
N VAL A 66 -13.90 1.40 -7.70
CA VAL A 66 -14.71 0.46 -8.51
C VAL A 66 -13.80 -0.32 -9.46
N ARG A 67 -12.93 0.36 -10.20
CA ARG A 67 -12.01 -0.26 -11.16
C ARG A 67 -11.09 -1.31 -10.51
N VAL A 68 -10.58 -1.01 -9.32
CA VAL A 68 -9.73 -1.96 -8.58
C VAL A 68 -10.55 -3.11 -8.01
N ALA A 69 -11.78 -2.83 -7.52
CA ALA A 69 -12.68 -3.86 -7.01
C ALA A 69 -13.11 -4.85 -8.11
N GLU A 70 -13.43 -4.37 -9.31
CA GLU A 70 -13.76 -5.22 -10.47
C GLU A 70 -12.59 -6.16 -10.80
N LYS A 71 -11.38 -5.63 -10.90
CA LYS A 71 -10.18 -6.45 -11.15
C LYS A 71 -9.89 -7.44 -10.01
N ALA A 72 -10.15 -7.05 -8.77
CA ALA A 72 -10.01 -7.95 -7.64
C ALA A 72 -11.08 -9.03 -7.63
N GLN A 73 -12.29 -8.74 -8.12
CA GLN A 73 -13.37 -9.70 -8.31
C GLN A 73 -13.04 -10.69 -9.43
N GLU A 74 -12.54 -10.23 -10.58
CA GLU A 74 -12.06 -11.09 -11.67
C GLU A 74 -11.01 -12.10 -11.18
N ASN A 75 -10.13 -11.67 -10.28
CA ASN A 75 -9.13 -12.54 -9.65
C ASN A 75 -9.70 -13.39 -8.49
N GLY A 76 -10.96 -13.22 -8.15
CA GLY A 76 -11.66 -13.95 -7.10
C GLY A 76 -11.26 -13.56 -5.68
N TYR A 77 -10.66 -12.39 -5.46
CA TYR A 77 -10.25 -11.93 -4.12
C TYR A 77 -11.36 -11.21 -3.37
N VAL A 78 -12.25 -10.55 -4.09
CA VAL A 78 -13.39 -9.84 -3.52
C VAL A 78 -14.66 -10.18 -4.28
N ARG A 79 -15.80 -9.81 -3.69
CA ARG A 79 -17.12 -9.83 -4.33
C ARG A 79 -17.86 -8.53 -4.02
N PHE A 80 -18.64 -8.05 -4.96
CA PHE A 80 -19.63 -7.02 -4.68
C PHE A 80 -20.80 -7.60 -3.89
N ALA A 81 -21.32 -6.82 -2.97
CA ALA A 81 -22.49 -7.17 -2.19
C ALA A 81 -23.37 -5.93 -2.03
N THR A 82 -24.67 -6.11 -2.17
CA THR A 82 -25.64 -5.03 -1.97
C THR A 82 -26.31 -5.22 -0.61
N SER A 83 -26.40 -4.16 0.18
CA SER A 83 -27.13 -4.18 1.44
C SER A 83 -28.65 -4.16 1.17
N LYS A 84 -29.46 -4.51 2.17
CA LYS A 84 -30.93 -4.42 2.10
C LYS A 84 -31.42 -2.99 1.75
N LYS A 85 -30.61 -1.97 1.97
CA LYS A 85 -30.90 -0.56 1.65
C LYS A 85 -30.30 -0.12 0.30
N GLY A 86 -29.97 -1.04 -0.60
CA GLY A 86 -29.41 -0.76 -1.92
C GLY A 86 -27.97 -0.23 -1.95
N LYS A 87 -27.27 -0.16 -0.79
CA LYS A 87 -25.88 0.34 -0.74
C LYS A 87 -24.91 -0.74 -1.20
N LEU A 88 -24.12 -0.39 -2.21
CA LEU A 88 -23.05 -1.26 -2.73
C LEU A 88 -21.88 -1.31 -1.75
N SER A 89 -21.35 -2.50 -1.55
CA SER A 89 -20.19 -2.80 -0.70
C SER A 89 -19.30 -3.83 -1.38
N VAL A 90 -18.05 -3.89 -0.95
CA VAL A 90 -17.07 -4.88 -1.39
C VAL A 90 -16.71 -5.76 -0.20
N ALA A 91 -16.69 -7.06 -0.40
CA ALA A 91 -16.37 -8.05 0.63
C ALA A 91 -15.23 -8.95 0.15
N LEU A 92 -14.34 -9.33 1.08
CA LEU A 92 -13.35 -10.37 0.80
C LEU A 92 -14.02 -11.72 0.57
N THR A 93 -13.42 -12.51 -0.28
CA THR A 93 -13.69 -13.95 -0.37
C THR A 93 -12.71 -14.72 0.51
N ASP A 94 -12.93 -16.02 0.72
CA ASP A 94 -11.99 -16.87 1.44
C ASP A 94 -10.61 -16.87 0.75
N LYS A 95 -10.58 -16.89 -0.58
CA LYS A 95 -9.34 -16.73 -1.36
C LYS A 95 -8.67 -15.39 -1.09
N GLY A 96 -9.43 -14.30 -1.05
CA GLY A 96 -8.94 -12.96 -0.75
C GLY A 96 -8.33 -12.90 0.66
N THR A 97 -9.03 -13.44 1.65
CA THR A 97 -8.55 -13.54 3.04
C THR A 97 -7.24 -14.30 3.13
N MET A 98 -7.18 -15.52 2.57
CA MET A 98 -5.94 -16.31 2.56
C MET A 98 -4.75 -15.60 1.92
N VAL A 99 -4.98 -14.89 0.81
CA VAL A 99 -3.90 -14.18 0.12
C VAL A 99 -3.43 -12.96 0.91
N VAL A 100 -4.35 -12.24 1.59
CA VAL A 100 -3.98 -11.15 2.49
C VAL A 100 -3.16 -11.66 3.67
N GLU A 101 -3.58 -12.73 4.33
CA GLU A 101 -2.88 -13.32 5.47
C GLU A 101 -1.47 -13.78 5.09
N LYS A 102 -1.33 -14.50 3.98
CA LYS A 102 -0.01 -14.90 3.45
C LYS A 102 0.89 -13.69 3.18
N ARG A 103 0.30 -12.60 2.68
CA ARG A 103 1.05 -11.38 2.41
C ARG A 103 1.47 -10.67 3.68
N LEU A 104 0.58 -10.54 4.66
CA LEU A 104 0.92 -9.95 5.95
C LEU A 104 2.04 -10.74 6.63
N ALA A 105 1.93 -12.07 6.69
CA ALA A 105 2.97 -12.91 7.24
C ALA A 105 4.32 -12.80 6.49
N ALA A 106 4.30 -12.58 5.17
CA ALA A 106 5.51 -12.34 4.40
C ALA A 106 6.10 -10.94 4.67
N GLU A 107 5.24 -9.94 4.85
CA GLU A 107 5.67 -8.59 5.24
C GLU A 107 6.27 -8.56 6.64
N ASP A 108 5.67 -9.27 7.60
CA ASP A 108 6.19 -9.37 8.96
C ASP A 108 7.59 -10.02 8.96
N ARG A 109 7.78 -11.13 8.25
CA ARG A 109 9.11 -11.75 8.09
C ARG A 109 10.12 -10.81 7.45
N ALA A 110 9.72 -10.11 6.38
CA ALA A 110 10.60 -9.15 5.73
C ALA A 110 10.95 -7.96 6.64
N ALA A 111 10.01 -7.53 7.49
CA ALA A 111 10.27 -6.50 8.48
C ALA A 111 11.28 -6.98 9.54
N ASP A 112 11.14 -8.20 10.00
CA ASP A 112 12.09 -8.81 10.96
C ASP A 112 13.50 -8.91 10.35
N GLU A 113 13.62 -9.38 9.09
CA GLU A 113 14.91 -9.41 8.37
C GLU A 113 15.51 -8.02 8.18
N VAL A 114 14.71 -7.02 7.81
CA VAL A 114 15.19 -5.63 7.62
C VAL A 114 15.64 -4.98 8.93
N LEU A 115 15.02 -5.38 10.05
CA LEU A 115 15.34 -4.86 11.38
C LEU A 115 16.23 -5.82 12.18
N GLU A 116 16.80 -6.83 11.54
CA GLU A 116 17.74 -7.74 12.16
C GLU A 116 18.95 -6.97 12.73
N GLY A 117 19.39 -7.36 13.92
CA GLY A 117 20.48 -6.68 14.63
C GLY A 117 20.05 -5.47 15.45
N LEU A 118 18.83 -4.97 15.31
CA LEU A 118 18.30 -3.95 16.21
C LEU A 118 17.68 -4.58 17.46
N THR A 119 18.10 -4.11 18.62
CA THR A 119 17.46 -4.45 19.90
C THR A 119 16.07 -3.84 19.99
N ASP A 120 15.22 -4.36 20.88
CA ASP A 120 13.86 -3.83 21.08
C ASP A 120 13.86 -2.34 21.45
N LYS A 121 14.82 -1.91 22.27
CA LYS A 121 14.99 -0.50 22.65
C LYS A 121 15.32 0.38 21.43
N GLU A 122 16.15 -0.10 20.53
CA GLU A 122 16.49 0.63 19.28
C GLU A 122 15.31 0.67 18.32
N ARG A 123 14.54 -0.42 18.22
CA ARG A 123 13.29 -0.46 17.42
C ARG A 123 12.26 0.53 17.96
N GLU A 124 12.08 0.57 19.30
CA GLU A 124 11.20 1.54 19.96
C GLU A 124 11.67 2.98 19.75
N CYS A 125 12.97 3.23 19.89
CA CYS A 125 13.58 4.54 19.64
C CYS A 125 13.36 4.99 18.20
N LEU A 126 13.60 4.10 17.22
CA LEU A 126 13.38 4.36 15.80
C LEU A 126 11.92 4.70 15.51
N LEU A 127 10.97 3.94 16.08
CA LEU A 127 9.54 4.20 15.95
C LEU A 127 9.17 5.59 16.48
N LYS A 128 9.69 5.96 17.65
CA LYS A 128 9.45 7.26 18.27
C LYS A 128 10.04 8.42 17.47
N LEU A 129 11.26 8.26 16.95
CA LEU A 129 11.94 9.31 16.18
C LEU A 129 11.28 9.51 14.81
N THR A 130 10.96 8.44 14.11
CA THR A 130 10.23 8.53 12.83
C THR A 130 8.83 9.11 13.00
N GLY A 131 8.15 8.79 14.12
CA GLY A 131 6.88 9.41 14.50
C GLY A 131 6.98 10.94 14.60
N LYS A 132 7.98 11.45 15.29
CA LYS A 132 8.22 12.91 15.37
C LYS A 132 8.46 13.55 14.00
N VAL A 133 9.24 12.90 13.13
CA VAL A 133 9.46 13.40 11.76
C VAL A 133 8.15 13.46 10.97
N ILE A 134 7.30 12.44 11.09
CA ILE A 134 5.98 12.41 10.44
C ILE A 134 5.10 13.56 10.96
N ASP A 135 5.07 13.78 12.27
CA ASP A 135 4.25 14.84 12.87
C ASP A 135 4.74 16.25 12.47
N ASN A 136 6.04 16.46 12.37
CA ASN A 136 6.61 17.69 11.82
C ASN A 136 6.19 17.89 10.35
N CYS A 137 6.22 16.85 9.52
CA CYS A 137 5.75 16.95 8.14
C CYS A 137 4.26 17.31 8.05
N LYS A 138 3.42 16.72 8.91
CA LYS A 138 1.99 17.07 8.98
C LYS A 138 1.79 18.53 9.41
N ALA A 139 2.56 19.01 10.39
CA ALA A 139 2.51 20.40 10.82
C ALA A 139 2.91 21.40 9.70
N MET A 140 3.76 20.96 8.76
CA MET A 140 4.10 21.72 7.55
C MET A 140 3.01 21.67 6.47
N GLY A 141 1.87 21.03 6.72
CA GLY A 141 0.78 20.87 5.75
C GLY A 141 1.01 19.75 4.72
N VAL A 142 2.01 18.87 4.93
CA VAL A 142 2.25 17.73 4.04
C VAL A 142 1.26 16.62 4.37
N ASP A 143 0.33 16.34 3.45
CA ASP A 143 -0.55 15.18 3.54
C ASP A 143 -0.10 14.10 2.56
N TYR A 144 0.28 12.95 3.10
CA TYR A 144 0.72 11.80 2.31
C TYR A 144 -0.34 11.34 1.29
N ARG A 145 -1.62 11.49 1.61
CA ARG A 145 -2.74 11.17 0.72
C ARG A 145 -2.76 12.04 -0.53
N THR A 146 -2.47 13.32 -0.38
CA THR A 146 -2.41 14.28 -1.50
C THR A 146 -1.28 13.96 -2.48
N ILE A 147 -0.16 13.47 -1.98
CA ILE A 147 1.01 13.09 -2.79
C ILE A 147 0.73 11.78 -3.57
N ALA A 148 0.11 10.80 -2.93
CA ALA A 148 -0.24 9.53 -3.57
C ALA A 148 -1.20 9.71 -4.75
N VAL A 149 -2.20 10.60 -4.61
CA VAL A 149 -3.17 10.93 -5.67
C VAL A 149 -2.50 11.66 -6.84
N LYS A 150 -1.60 12.61 -6.58
CA LYS A 150 -0.88 13.32 -7.65
C LYS A 150 0.04 12.40 -8.46
N GLY A 151 0.76 11.49 -7.82
CA GLY A 151 1.65 10.54 -8.49
C GLY A 151 0.93 9.52 -9.39
N CYS A 152 -0.37 9.30 -9.20
CA CYS A 152 -1.18 8.44 -10.07
C CYS A 152 -1.73 9.19 -11.31
N ARG A 153 -1.97 10.51 -11.22
CA ARG A 153 -2.54 11.30 -12.31
C ARG A 153 -1.54 11.65 -13.42
N ASP A 154 -0.24 11.73 -13.09
CA ASP A 154 0.78 12.17 -14.05
C ASP A 154 1.32 11.03 -14.94
N ARG A 155 0.85 9.79 -14.77
CA ARG A 155 1.12 8.73 -15.74
C ARG A 155 0.13 8.83 -16.89
N LYS A 156 0.44 9.67 -17.88
CA LYS A 156 -0.24 9.66 -19.19
C LYS A 156 -0.24 8.23 -19.73
N PRO A 157 -1.40 7.70 -20.17
CA PRO A 157 -1.42 6.47 -20.92
C PRO A 157 -0.88 6.78 -22.33
N GLY A 158 0.26 6.21 -22.68
CA GLY A 158 0.72 6.27 -24.06
C GLY A 158 2.18 6.69 -24.21
N HIS A 159 3.06 5.71 -24.21
CA HIS A 159 4.09 5.52 -25.21
C HIS A 159 4.58 4.07 -25.08
N HIS A 160 3.95 3.21 -25.85
CA HIS A 160 4.55 1.94 -26.22
C HIS A 160 5.78 2.24 -27.07
N HIS A 161 6.95 2.26 -26.46
CA HIS A 161 8.18 2.06 -27.23
C HIS A 161 8.29 0.57 -27.53
N SER A 162 7.87 0.24 -28.75
CA SER A 162 8.27 -0.98 -29.44
C SER A 162 9.79 -0.96 -29.57
N HIS A 163 10.50 -1.61 -28.65
CA HIS A 163 11.89 -1.95 -28.91
C HIS A 163 11.91 -3.10 -29.89
N GLY A 164 12.16 -2.72 -31.14
CA GLY A 164 12.50 -3.61 -32.21
C GLY A 164 13.71 -4.45 -31.83
N CYS A 165 13.52 -5.75 -31.99
CA CYS A 165 14.54 -6.76 -31.95
C CYS A 165 15.57 -6.46 -33.07
N CYS A 166 16.76 -5.98 -32.78
CA CYS A 166 17.89 -6.05 -33.67
C CYS A 166 18.59 -7.42 -33.44
N ARG A 167 18.37 -8.29 -34.42
CA ARG A 167 19.28 -9.42 -34.66
C ARG A 167 20.58 -8.86 -35.24
N HIS A 168 21.68 -9.19 -34.62
CA HIS A 168 22.91 -9.63 -35.30
C HIS A 168 23.74 -10.42 -34.28
#